data_b9da7efc867f6a957db176a7431d5216
#
_entry.id   b9da7efc867f6a957db176a7431d5216
#
_cell.length_a   1.000
_cell.length_b   1.000
_cell.length_c   1.000
_cell.angle_alpha   90.00
_cell.angle_beta   90.00
_cell.angle_gamma   90.00
#
_symmetry.space_group_name_H-M   'P 1'
#
loop_
_entity.id
_entity.type
_entity.pdbx_description
1 polymer ?
#
loop_
_entity_poly.entity_id
_entity_poly.type
_entity_poly.pdbx_seq_one_letter_code
_entity_poly.pdbx_strand_id
1 'polypeptide(L)'
;MSASHPTHSAALIEALASENLPHLQGMGRRQRRAAETRLRLFRCALQLFAERGFPNVTVEDITEAADVGKGTFFNYFESKDHVLGVMAEIQLGKVREAVTLAASGKQTIYSVLHRLSLRVAEEPGRSPDLARALISSFLASKAVRGLIDHNFSEGRKMIAQIVAAGQKRGEIDPRLKKEKVALQHQQAFMGTLQLWSLQGQPALATWIEESFQHFWRGIAISD
;
A
#
# COMPACT_ATOMS: atom_id res chain seq x y z
N MET A 1 19.17 24.58 -7.17
CA MET A 1 19.73 23.22 -7.30
C MET A 1 19.44 22.50 -6.01
N SER A 2 18.31 21.79 -5.95
CA SER A 2 17.85 21.07 -4.75
C SER A 2 18.13 19.59 -4.96
N ALA A 3 19.02 19.03 -4.15
CA ALA A 3 19.38 17.63 -4.20
C ALA A 3 18.24 16.81 -3.59
N SER A 4 17.49 16.11 -4.41
CA SER A 4 16.54 15.09 -4.02
C SER A 4 17.28 13.97 -3.26
N HIS A 5 16.80 13.64 -2.06
CA HIS A 5 17.28 12.54 -1.22
C HIS A 5 16.46 11.27 -1.49
N PRO A 6 16.81 10.44 -2.50
CA PRO A 6 16.04 9.22 -2.80
C PRO A 6 16.27 8.07 -1.82
N THR A 7 17.34 8.12 -1.03
CA THR A 7 17.79 7.02 -0.16
C THR A 7 16.98 6.84 1.13
N HIS A 8 16.34 7.90 1.65
CA HIS A 8 15.59 7.83 2.91
C HIS A 8 14.19 7.24 2.75
N SER A 9 13.55 7.43 1.58
CA SER A 9 12.21 6.90 1.30
C SER A 9 12.22 5.38 1.14
N ALA A 10 13.21 4.82 0.44
CA ALA A 10 13.31 3.38 0.20
C ALA A 10 13.48 2.56 1.49
N ALA A 11 14.36 2.99 2.40
CA ALA A 11 14.59 2.30 3.67
C ALA A 11 13.36 2.34 4.60
N LEU A 12 12.55 3.43 4.53
CA LEU A 12 11.30 3.50 5.28
C LEU A 12 10.23 2.60 4.68
N ILE A 13 10.11 2.57 3.35
CA ILE A 13 9.20 1.70 2.63
C ILE A 13 9.49 0.24 3.01
N GLU A 14 10.75 -0.13 3.07
CA GLU A 14 11.22 -1.45 3.45
C GLU A 14 10.97 -1.77 4.94
N ALA A 15 11.21 -0.80 5.84
CA ALA A 15 10.95 -0.94 7.27
C ALA A 15 9.45 -1.00 7.62
N LEU A 16 8.59 -0.33 6.85
CA LEU A 16 7.13 -0.37 7.01
C LEU A 16 6.51 -1.61 6.35
N ALA A 17 7.15 -2.16 5.31
CA ALA A 17 6.73 -3.38 4.65
C ALA A 17 7.12 -4.65 5.43
N SER A 18 8.03 -4.55 6.40
CA SER A 18 8.41 -5.64 7.30
C SER A 18 8.08 -5.27 8.74
N GLU A 19 7.31 -6.10 9.44
CA GLU A 19 7.09 -5.95 10.91
C GLU A 19 8.39 -6.11 11.72
N ASN A 20 9.44 -6.62 11.11
CA ASN A 20 10.79 -6.71 11.65
C ASN A 20 11.67 -5.61 11.05
N LEU A 21 12.39 -4.88 11.89
CA LEU A 21 13.36 -3.83 11.57
C LEU A 21 14.79 -4.36 11.17
N PRO A 22 14.97 -5.48 10.42
CA PRO A 22 16.30 -6.01 10.10
C PRO A 22 17.12 -5.04 9.23
N HIS A 23 16.46 -4.17 8.46
CA HIS A 23 17.12 -3.24 7.54
C HIS A 23 17.76 -2.02 8.25
N LEU A 24 17.53 -1.86 9.55
CA LEU A 24 18.26 -0.87 10.36
C LEU A 24 19.63 -1.40 10.83
N GLN A 25 19.91 -2.68 10.61
CA GLN A 25 21.23 -3.26 10.90
C GLN A 25 22.23 -2.76 9.84
N GLY A 26 23.22 -1.97 10.29
CA GLY A 26 24.20 -1.33 9.41
C GLY A 26 24.00 0.17 9.25
N MET A 27 22.85 0.74 9.63
CA MET A 27 22.65 2.19 9.67
C MET A 27 23.34 2.82 10.88
N GLY A 28 23.92 4.00 10.68
CA GLY A 28 24.47 4.81 11.78
C GLY A 28 23.39 5.17 12.81
N ARG A 29 23.78 5.31 14.09
CA ARG A 29 22.85 5.57 15.21
C ARG A 29 21.87 6.73 14.95
N ARG A 30 22.33 7.79 14.29
CA ARG A 30 21.51 8.96 13.90
C ARG A 30 20.44 8.61 12.86
N GLN A 31 20.80 7.85 11.86
CA GLN A 31 19.88 7.44 10.77
C GLN A 31 18.79 6.49 11.31
N ARG A 32 19.16 5.57 12.20
CA ARG A 32 18.21 4.66 12.85
C ARG A 32 17.19 5.42 13.68
N ARG A 33 17.62 6.36 14.53
CA ARG A 33 16.71 7.22 15.31
C ARG A 33 15.77 8.05 14.42
N ALA A 34 16.28 8.56 13.31
CA ALA A 34 15.45 9.31 12.34
C ALA A 34 14.36 8.41 11.73
N ALA A 35 14.71 7.18 11.32
CA ALA A 35 13.75 6.22 10.78
C ALA A 35 12.70 5.82 11.83
N GLU A 36 13.11 5.54 13.07
CA GLU A 36 12.23 5.23 14.19
C GLU A 36 11.24 6.37 14.48
N THR A 37 11.72 7.63 14.50
CA THR A 37 10.85 8.80 14.71
C THR A 37 9.84 8.98 13.58
N ARG A 38 10.28 8.85 12.32
CA ARG A 38 9.39 8.94 11.15
C ARG A 38 8.31 7.85 11.18
N LEU A 39 8.69 6.62 11.53
CA LEU A 39 7.76 5.50 11.68
C LEU A 39 6.75 5.72 12.79
N ARG A 40 7.19 6.24 13.94
CA ARG A 40 6.30 6.57 15.05
C ARG A 40 5.27 7.63 14.66
N LEU A 41 5.69 8.73 14.03
CA LEU A 41 4.80 9.76 13.49
C LEU A 41 3.78 9.19 12.51
N PHE A 42 4.23 8.35 11.59
CA PHE A 42 3.36 7.68 10.61
C PHE A 42 2.29 6.79 11.29
N ARG A 43 2.70 5.97 12.27
CA ARG A 43 1.77 5.09 13.01
C ARG A 43 0.76 5.89 13.83
N CYS A 44 1.21 6.94 14.56
CA CYS A 44 0.30 7.82 15.30
C CYS A 44 -0.70 8.51 14.36
N ALA A 45 -0.25 8.97 13.21
CA ALA A 45 -1.14 9.59 12.21
C ALA A 45 -2.22 8.61 11.72
N LEU A 46 -1.84 7.39 11.33
CA LEU A 46 -2.80 6.37 10.89
C LEU A 46 -3.78 5.97 11.99
N GLN A 47 -3.33 5.86 13.22
CA GLN A 47 -4.20 5.58 14.37
C GLN A 47 -5.21 6.70 14.59
N LEU A 48 -4.77 7.96 14.62
CA LEU A 48 -5.66 9.11 14.75
C LEU A 48 -6.64 9.24 13.58
N PHE A 49 -6.20 8.94 12.35
CA PHE A 49 -7.09 8.91 11.18
C PHE A 49 -8.18 7.84 11.34
N ALA A 50 -7.85 6.68 11.90
CA ALA A 50 -8.82 5.63 12.19
C ALA A 50 -9.83 6.08 13.26
N GLU A 51 -9.37 6.71 14.35
CA GLU A 51 -10.18 7.09 15.50
C GLU A 51 -11.09 8.29 15.22
N ARG A 52 -10.58 9.31 14.51
CA ARG A 52 -11.23 10.62 14.36
C ARG A 52 -11.61 10.96 12.93
N GLY A 53 -11.17 10.16 11.96
CA GLY A 53 -11.27 10.48 10.52
C GLY A 53 -10.20 11.49 10.07
N PHE A 54 -9.71 11.31 8.85
CA PHE A 54 -8.64 12.14 8.27
C PHE A 54 -8.90 13.66 8.35
N PRO A 55 -10.10 14.21 8.05
CA PRO A 55 -10.34 15.66 8.09
C PRO A 55 -10.16 16.27 9.48
N ASN A 56 -10.48 15.53 10.53
CA ASN A 56 -10.53 16.00 11.92
C ASN A 56 -9.21 15.92 12.67
N VAL A 57 -8.15 15.39 12.05
CA VAL A 57 -6.82 15.27 12.67
C VAL A 57 -5.92 16.40 12.19
N THR A 58 -5.26 17.05 13.14
CA THR A 58 -4.26 18.10 12.88
C THR A 58 -2.83 17.57 12.97
N VAL A 59 -1.85 18.34 12.52
CA VAL A 59 -0.43 18.02 12.72
C VAL A 59 -0.08 18.06 14.21
N GLU A 60 -0.69 18.95 14.96
CA GLU A 60 -0.56 19.07 16.41
C GLU A 60 -0.98 17.77 17.12
N ASP A 61 -2.14 17.22 16.78
CA ASP A 61 -2.61 15.94 17.34
C ASP A 61 -1.59 14.82 17.10
N ILE A 62 -1.04 14.76 15.86
CA ILE A 62 -0.06 13.73 15.49
C ILE A 62 1.23 13.89 16.27
N THR A 63 1.72 15.11 16.45
CA THR A 63 2.98 15.37 17.17
C THR A 63 2.85 15.15 18.66
N GLU A 64 1.71 15.49 19.25
CA GLU A 64 1.38 15.19 20.64
C GLU A 64 1.33 13.67 20.87
N ALA A 65 0.59 12.93 20.06
CA ALA A 65 0.51 11.47 20.16
C ALA A 65 1.87 10.77 19.95
N ALA A 66 2.76 11.37 19.14
CA ALA A 66 4.08 10.85 18.88
C ALA A 66 5.15 11.35 19.88
N ASP A 67 4.79 12.16 20.85
CA ASP A 67 5.71 12.81 21.81
C ASP A 67 6.91 13.46 21.12
N VAL A 68 6.64 14.38 20.19
CA VAL A 68 7.65 15.16 19.46
C VAL A 68 7.18 16.60 19.21
N GLY A 69 8.11 17.50 19.02
CA GLY A 69 7.77 18.88 18.63
C GLY A 69 7.29 18.97 17.17
N LYS A 70 6.44 19.97 16.87
CA LYS A 70 5.88 20.25 15.54
C LYS A 70 6.96 20.36 14.44
N GLY A 71 8.11 20.97 14.75
CA GLY A 71 9.25 21.05 13.82
C GLY A 71 9.80 19.67 13.43
N THR A 72 9.70 18.69 14.34
CA THR A 72 10.12 17.30 14.04
C THR A 72 9.21 16.65 13.01
N PHE A 73 7.90 16.94 13.03
CA PHE A 73 6.99 16.44 11.99
C PHE A 73 7.40 16.97 10.62
N PHE A 74 7.61 18.28 10.49
CA PHE A 74 7.97 18.91 9.22
C PHE A 74 9.35 18.53 8.67
N ASN A 75 10.22 17.93 9.49
CA ASN A 75 11.47 17.31 9.01
C ASN A 75 11.21 16.01 8.20
N TYR A 76 10.03 15.39 8.34
CA TYR A 76 9.70 14.10 7.72
C TYR A 76 8.50 14.15 6.76
N PHE A 77 7.54 15.03 7.02
CA PHE A 77 6.29 15.14 6.27
C PHE A 77 5.98 16.62 6.00
N GLU A 78 5.77 16.99 4.76
CA GLU A 78 5.41 18.38 4.39
C GLU A 78 4.03 18.78 4.88
N SER A 79 3.13 17.80 5.04
CA SER A 79 1.75 17.97 5.49
C SER A 79 1.17 16.64 5.98
N LYS A 80 -0.03 16.66 6.58
CA LYS A 80 -0.73 15.40 6.89
C LYS A 80 -1.13 14.63 5.62
N ASP A 81 -1.37 15.32 4.49
CA ASP A 81 -1.62 14.69 3.19
C ASP A 81 -0.40 13.88 2.72
N HIS A 82 0.82 14.35 3.04
CA HIS A 82 2.06 13.65 2.72
C HIS A 82 2.18 12.30 3.47
N VAL A 83 1.57 12.17 4.64
CA VAL A 83 1.48 10.87 5.35
C VAL A 83 0.76 9.83 4.50
N LEU A 84 -0.35 10.23 3.83
CA LEU A 84 -1.07 9.35 2.89
C LEU A 84 -0.22 9.03 1.66
N GLY A 85 0.61 9.98 1.21
CA GLY A 85 1.58 9.75 0.13
C GLY A 85 2.59 8.65 0.47
N VAL A 86 3.11 8.67 1.69
CA VAL A 86 4.02 7.63 2.17
C VAL A 86 3.32 6.27 2.21
N MET A 87 2.06 6.22 2.64
CA MET A 87 1.26 4.99 2.58
C MET A 87 1.13 4.45 1.15
N ALA A 88 0.83 5.32 0.19
CA ALA A 88 0.72 4.94 -1.22
C ALA A 88 2.06 4.44 -1.79
N GLU A 89 3.18 5.06 -1.42
CA GLU A 89 4.53 4.59 -1.80
C GLU A 89 4.86 3.20 -1.25
N ILE A 90 4.46 2.91 0.00
CA ILE A 90 4.61 1.59 0.61
C ILE A 90 3.86 0.54 -0.23
N GLN A 91 2.61 0.83 -0.59
CA GLN A 91 1.83 -0.10 -1.42
C GLN A 91 2.46 -0.32 -2.79
N LEU A 92 2.95 0.74 -3.45
CA LEU A 92 3.69 0.60 -4.71
C LEU A 92 4.99 -0.21 -4.56
N GLY A 93 5.67 -0.11 -3.43
CA GLY A 93 6.84 -0.94 -3.09
C GLY A 93 6.50 -2.42 -3.13
N LYS A 94 5.37 -2.83 -2.53
CA LYS A 94 4.88 -4.21 -2.54
C LYS A 94 4.58 -4.70 -3.97
N VAL A 95 4.03 -3.83 -4.82
CA VAL A 95 3.76 -4.16 -6.23
C VAL A 95 5.06 -4.34 -7.01
N ARG A 96 6.08 -3.48 -6.81
CA ARG A 96 7.40 -3.63 -7.45
C ARG A 96 8.08 -4.94 -7.08
N GLU A 97 8.01 -5.33 -5.81
CA GLU A 97 8.51 -6.63 -5.36
C GLU A 97 7.79 -7.79 -6.07
N ALA A 98 6.46 -7.71 -6.18
CA ALA A 98 5.68 -8.71 -6.90
C ALA A 98 6.06 -8.81 -8.39
N VAL A 99 6.36 -7.69 -9.07
CA VAL A 99 6.90 -7.69 -10.45
C VAL A 99 8.23 -8.44 -10.51
N THR A 100 9.13 -8.19 -9.57
CA THR A 100 10.44 -8.86 -9.52
C THR A 100 10.27 -10.36 -9.29
N LEU A 101 9.36 -10.77 -8.41
CA LEU A 101 9.04 -12.18 -8.16
C LEU A 101 8.42 -12.84 -9.41
N ALA A 102 7.50 -12.17 -10.08
CA ALA A 102 6.92 -12.66 -11.33
C ALA A 102 8.00 -12.83 -12.41
N ALA A 103 8.91 -11.88 -12.56
CA ALA A 103 10.01 -11.96 -13.54
C ALA A 103 10.98 -13.09 -13.25
N SER A 104 11.21 -13.45 -11.98
CA SER A 104 12.15 -14.48 -11.58
C SER A 104 11.77 -15.91 -12.05
N GLY A 105 10.50 -16.14 -12.33
CA GLY A 105 9.99 -17.46 -12.73
C GLY A 105 9.93 -18.52 -11.62
N LYS A 106 10.33 -18.18 -10.40
CA LYS A 106 10.42 -19.14 -9.29
C LYS A 106 9.08 -19.49 -8.64
N GLN A 107 8.06 -18.70 -8.90
CA GLN A 107 6.71 -18.86 -8.36
C GLN A 107 5.67 -18.78 -9.48
N THR A 108 4.51 -19.39 -9.28
CA THR A 108 3.37 -19.23 -10.19
C THR A 108 2.84 -17.80 -10.11
N ILE A 109 2.24 -17.32 -11.19
CA ILE A 109 1.61 -15.98 -11.20
C ILE A 109 0.43 -15.94 -10.24
N TYR A 110 -0.29 -17.07 -10.08
CA TYR A 110 -1.29 -17.22 -9.00
C TYR A 110 -0.70 -16.84 -7.65
N SER A 111 0.39 -17.50 -7.24
CA SER A 111 1.02 -17.27 -5.94
C SER A 111 1.51 -15.83 -5.77
N VAL A 112 2.05 -15.22 -6.83
CA VAL A 112 2.55 -13.84 -6.81
C VAL A 112 1.40 -12.85 -6.60
N LEU A 113 0.33 -12.94 -7.41
CA LEU A 113 -0.82 -12.02 -7.32
C LEU A 113 -1.62 -12.24 -6.03
N HIS A 114 -1.80 -13.50 -5.62
CA HIS A 114 -2.46 -13.85 -4.36
C HIS A 114 -1.75 -13.23 -3.16
N ARG A 115 -0.45 -13.47 -3.04
CA ARG A 115 0.35 -12.89 -1.97
C ARG A 115 0.38 -11.37 -2.00
N LEU A 116 0.44 -10.76 -3.20
CA LEU A 116 0.35 -9.31 -3.35
C LEU A 116 -0.96 -8.78 -2.78
N SER A 117 -2.09 -9.40 -3.12
CA SER A 117 -3.42 -8.97 -2.64
C SER A 117 -3.52 -9.00 -1.12
N LEU A 118 -3.02 -10.06 -0.49
CA LEU A 118 -2.98 -10.17 0.98
C LEU A 118 -2.05 -9.10 1.60
N ARG A 119 -0.84 -8.94 1.07
CA ARG A 119 0.13 -7.96 1.59
C ARG A 119 -0.36 -6.51 1.46
N VAL A 120 -1.04 -6.16 0.37
CA VAL A 120 -1.62 -4.81 0.21
C VAL A 120 -2.76 -4.58 1.20
N ALA A 121 -3.46 -5.64 1.64
CA ALA A 121 -4.53 -5.57 2.62
C ALA A 121 -4.05 -5.45 4.08
N GLU A 122 -2.78 -5.74 4.39
CA GLU A 122 -2.27 -5.78 5.77
C GLU A 122 -2.52 -4.48 6.55
N GLU A 123 -2.12 -3.33 6.03
CA GLU A 123 -2.29 -2.05 6.74
C GLU A 123 -3.75 -1.62 6.83
N PRO A 124 -4.53 -1.54 5.73
CA PRO A 124 -5.94 -1.15 5.84
C PRO A 124 -6.78 -2.18 6.61
N GLY A 125 -6.36 -3.45 6.65
CA GLY A 125 -7.03 -4.54 7.35
C GLY A 125 -6.85 -4.54 8.86
N ARG A 126 -6.04 -3.63 9.43
CA ARG A 126 -5.86 -3.52 10.89
C ARG A 126 -7.14 -3.14 11.62
N SER A 127 -7.98 -2.32 11.02
CA SER A 127 -9.32 -2.04 11.53
C SER A 127 -10.24 -1.50 10.44
N PRO A 128 -11.57 -1.76 10.54
CA PRO A 128 -12.55 -1.17 9.63
C PRO A 128 -12.52 0.37 9.65
N ASP A 129 -12.25 0.98 10.80
CA ASP A 129 -12.15 2.43 10.94
C ASP A 129 -11.00 3.00 10.14
N LEU A 130 -9.81 2.36 10.18
CA LEU A 130 -8.68 2.75 9.36
C LEU A 130 -9.00 2.61 7.86
N ALA A 131 -9.62 1.51 7.46
CA ALA A 131 -10.03 1.32 6.07
C ALA A 131 -10.98 2.44 5.61
N ARG A 132 -12.01 2.77 6.41
CA ARG A 132 -12.93 3.89 6.13
C ARG A 132 -12.22 5.23 6.05
N ALA A 133 -11.31 5.51 6.98
CA ALA A 133 -10.53 6.75 6.98
C ALA A 133 -9.65 6.88 5.73
N LEU A 134 -8.99 5.80 5.31
CA LEU A 134 -8.18 5.78 4.08
C LEU A 134 -9.06 5.98 2.84
N ILE A 135 -10.18 5.26 2.72
CA ILE A 135 -11.10 5.38 1.57
C ILE A 135 -11.69 6.79 1.51
N SER A 136 -12.17 7.34 2.62
CA SER A 136 -12.73 8.69 2.67
C SER A 136 -11.71 9.77 2.33
N SER A 137 -10.44 9.56 2.69
CA SER A 137 -9.36 10.50 2.40
C SER A 137 -9.09 10.64 0.90
N PHE A 138 -9.39 9.62 0.08
CA PHE A 138 -9.21 9.68 -1.38
C PHE A 138 -9.98 10.84 -2.04
N LEU A 139 -11.05 11.30 -1.39
CA LEU A 139 -11.87 12.40 -1.87
C LEU A 139 -11.66 13.70 -1.07
N ALA A 140 -10.81 13.69 -0.06
CA ALA A 140 -10.67 14.79 0.89
C ALA A 140 -10.17 16.09 0.24
N SER A 141 -9.19 16.01 -0.65
CA SER A 141 -8.66 17.19 -1.34
C SER A 141 -8.25 16.87 -2.78
N LYS A 142 -8.06 17.93 -3.61
CA LYS A 142 -7.57 17.76 -4.99
C LYS A 142 -6.15 17.17 -5.00
N ALA A 143 -5.31 17.58 -4.05
CA ALA A 143 -3.94 17.07 -3.94
C ALA A 143 -3.92 15.58 -3.62
N VAL A 144 -4.69 15.14 -2.62
CA VAL A 144 -4.81 13.71 -2.26
C VAL A 144 -5.37 12.90 -3.43
N ARG A 145 -6.44 13.36 -4.09
CA ARG A 145 -6.99 12.66 -5.27
C ARG A 145 -5.94 12.47 -6.36
N GLY A 146 -5.19 13.54 -6.71
CA GLY A 146 -4.14 13.44 -7.72
C GLY A 146 -3.03 12.45 -7.36
N LEU A 147 -2.62 12.45 -6.10
CA LEU A 147 -1.64 11.51 -5.57
C LEU A 147 -2.12 10.06 -5.67
N ILE A 148 -3.34 9.78 -5.22
CA ILE A 148 -3.94 8.44 -5.24
C ILE A 148 -4.16 7.96 -6.67
N ASP A 149 -4.69 8.80 -7.56
CA ASP A 149 -4.88 8.45 -8.98
C ASP A 149 -3.55 8.10 -9.66
N HIS A 150 -2.51 8.90 -9.42
CA HIS A 150 -1.17 8.61 -9.91
C HIS A 150 -0.66 7.24 -9.43
N ASN A 151 -0.73 6.98 -8.11
CA ASN A 151 -0.24 5.72 -7.53
C ASN A 151 -1.06 4.51 -8.01
N PHE A 152 -2.38 4.65 -8.13
CA PHE A 152 -3.23 3.61 -8.67
C PHE A 152 -2.92 3.31 -10.15
N SER A 153 -2.66 4.35 -10.94
CA SER A 153 -2.26 4.21 -12.34
C SER A 153 -0.92 3.46 -12.47
N GLU A 154 0.09 3.85 -11.69
CA GLU A 154 1.39 3.18 -11.68
C GLU A 154 1.27 1.73 -11.19
N GLY A 155 0.50 1.48 -10.13
CA GLY A 155 0.21 0.12 -9.65
C GLY A 155 -0.42 -0.76 -10.73
N ARG A 156 -1.42 -0.24 -11.47
CA ARG A 156 -2.05 -0.98 -12.59
C ARG A 156 -1.05 -1.31 -13.70
N LYS A 157 -0.17 -0.38 -14.07
CA LYS A 157 0.87 -0.64 -15.08
C LYS A 157 1.79 -1.79 -14.66
N MET A 158 2.17 -1.81 -13.40
CA MET A 158 3.02 -2.87 -12.84
C MET A 158 2.28 -4.21 -12.76
N ILE A 159 1.01 -4.23 -12.32
CA ILE A 159 0.19 -5.46 -12.32
C ILE A 159 0.01 -5.98 -13.74
N ALA A 160 -0.17 -5.12 -14.75
CA ALA A 160 -0.23 -5.53 -16.16
C ALA A 160 1.06 -6.22 -16.63
N GLN A 161 2.23 -5.88 -16.06
CA GLN A 161 3.48 -6.61 -16.35
C GLN A 161 3.45 -8.01 -15.76
N ILE A 162 2.92 -8.18 -14.54
CA ILE A 162 2.73 -9.51 -13.92
C ILE A 162 1.78 -10.35 -14.75
N VAL A 163 0.66 -9.79 -15.20
CA VAL A 163 -0.31 -10.46 -16.08
C VAL A 163 0.35 -10.89 -17.39
N ALA A 164 1.14 -10.01 -18.02
CA ALA A 164 1.87 -10.34 -19.25
C ALA A 164 2.86 -11.51 -19.05
N ALA A 165 3.51 -11.59 -17.88
CA ALA A 165 4.35 -12.72 -17.53
C ALA A 165 3.53 -14.02 -17.41
N GLY A 166 2.32 -13.96 -16.82
CA GLY A 166 1.40 -15.08 -16.71
C GLY A 166 0.90 -15.57 -18.08
N GLN A 167 0.58 -14.65 -18.98
CA GLN A 167 0.20 -14.99 -20.35
C GLN A 167 1.32 -15.72 -21.11
N LYS A 168 2.56 -15.23 -20.98
CA LYS A 168 3.73 -15.89 -21.59
C LYS A 168 4.00 -17.30 -21.04
N ARG A 169 3.58 -17.59 -19.81
CA ARG A 169 3.77 -18.89 -19.15
C ARG A 169 2.57 -19.82 -19.34
N GLY A 170 1.50 -19.38 -20.00
CA GLY A 170 0.29 -20.17 -20.12
C GLY A 170 -0.52 -20.31 -18.83
N GLU A 171 -0.32 -19.41 -17.84
CA GLU A 171 -1.09 -19.39 -16.61
C GLU A 171 -2.34 -18.50 -16.70
N ILE A 172 -2.31 -17.48 -17.58
CA ILE A 172 -3.41 -16.52 -17.80
C ILE A 172 -3.79 -16.55 -19.27
N ASP A 173 -5.10 -16.46 -19.55
CA ASP A 173 -5.64 -16.47 -20.91
C ASP A 173 -5.02 -15.34 -21.76
N PRO A 174 -4.30 -15.68 -22.84
CA PRO A 174 -3.64 -14.69 -23.69
C PRO A 174 -4.61 -13.80 -24.49
N ARG A 175 -5.90 -14.18 -24.58
CA ARG A 175 -6.95 -13.38 -25.25
C ARG A 175 -7.36 -12.16 -24.45
N LEU A 176 -7.10 -12.15 -23.14
CA LEU A 176 -7.43 -11.06 -22.24
C LEU A 176 -6.46 -9.89 -22.41
N LYS A 177 -6.97 -8.66 -22.41
CA LYS A 177 -6.13 -7.46 -22.39
C LYS A 177 -5.55 -7.27 -21.00
N LYS A 178 -4.22 -7.38 -20.85
CA LYS A 178 -3.51 -7.29 -19.57
C LYS A 178 -3.85 -6.04 -18.76
N GLU A 179 -4.10 -4.90 -19.43
CA GLU A 179 -4.50 -3.65 -18.77
C GLU A 179 -5.90 -3.75 -18.17
N LYS A 180 -6.82 -4.48 -18.83
CA LYS A 180 -8.17 -4.73 -18.31
C LYS A 180 -8.13 -5.69 -17.11
N VAL A 181 -7.32 -6.73 -17.17
CA VAL A 181 -7.11 -7.66 -16.05
C VAL A 181 -6.53 -6.92 -14.84
N ALA A 182 -5.53 -6.05 -15.05
CA ALA A 182 -4.97 -5.24 -13.97
C ALA A 182 -6.00 -4.28 -13.36
N LEU A 183 -6.87 -3.68 -14.17
CA LEU A 183 -7.97 -2.84 -13.70
C LEU A 183 -8.99 -3.67 -12.89
N GLN A 184 -9.38 -4.85 -13.38
CA GLN A 184 -10.31 -5.75 -12.67
C GLN A 184 -9.74 -6.20 -11.31
N HIS A 185 -8.44 -6.52 -11.24
CA HIS A 185 -7.77 -6.83 -9.98
C HIS A 185 -7.90 -5.68 -8.98
N GLN A 186 -7.65 -4.45 -9.41
CA GLN A 186 -7.79 -3.27 -8.55
C GLN A 186 -9.25 -3.04 -8.12
N GLN A 187 -10.21 -3.19 -9.04
CA GLN A 187 -11.63 -3.05 -8.74
C GLN A 187 -12.10 -4.09 -7.72
N ALA A 188 -11.70 -5.35 -7.89
CA ALA A 188 -12.00 -6.42 -6.95
C ALA A 188 -11.44 -6.10 -5.55
N PHE A 189 -10.17 -5.70 -5.47
CA PHE A 189 -9.52 -5.33 -4.21
C PHE A 189 -10.22 -4.14 -3.54
N MET A 190 -10.44 -3.05 -4.26
CA MET A 190 -11.04 -1.83 -3.71
C MET A 190 -12.49 -2.03 -3.28
N GLY A 191 -13.29 -2.77 -4.07
CA GLY A 191 -14.66 -3.12 -3.71
C GLY A 191 -14.72 -4.00 -2.45
N THR A 192 -13.85 -4.99 -2.37
CA THR A 192 -13.72 -5.86 -1.20
C THR A 192 -13.34 -5.06 0.05
N LEU A 193 -12.32 -4.20 -0.04
CA LEU A 193 -11.90 -3.33 1.06
C LEU A 193 -13.04 -2.40 1.52
N GLN A 194 -13.75 -1.80 0.57
CA GLN A 194 -14.85 -0.88 0.87
C GLN A 194 -15.99 -1.60 1.60
N LEU A 195 -16.45 -2.75 1.08
CA LEU A 195 -17.54 -3.51 1.70
C LEU A 195 -17.12 -4.06 3.07
N TRP A 196 -15.92 -4.61 3.18
CA TRP A 196 -15.40 -5.06 4.47
C TRP A 196 -15.34 -3.94 5.51
N SER A 197 -14.95 -2.73 5.10
CA SER A 197 -14.87 -1.57 6.01
C SER A 197 -16.21 -1.23 6.68
N LEU A 198 -17.33 -1.63 6.09
CA LEU A 198 -18.68 -1.43 6.65
C LEU A 198 -19.07 -2.53 7.62
N GLN A 199 -18.56 -3.74 7.47
CA GLN A 199 -18.97 -4.93 8.24
C GLN A 199 -17.93 -5.32 9.30
N GLY A 200 -16.63 -5.29 8.96
CA GLY A 200 -15.51 -5.55 9.87
C GLY A 200 -15.26 -7.02 10.20
N GLN A 201 -16.13 -7.92 9.80
CA GLN A 201 -16.02 -9.35 10.09
C GLN A 201 -16.46 -10.20 8.88
N PRO A 202 -15.86 -11.37 8.66
CA PRO A 202 -14.57 -11.82 9.23
C PRO A 202 -13.39 -10.92 8.87
N ALA A 203 -12.15 -11.29 9.21
CA ALA A 203 -10.97 -10.49 8.89
C ALA A 203 -10.86 -10.17 7.39
N LEU A 204 -10.32 -9.00 7.03
CA LEU A 204 -10.19 -8.57 5.63
C LEU A 204 -9.48 -9.62 4.77
N ALA A 205 -8.47 -10.31 5.32
CA ALA A 205 -7.75 -11.36 4.60
C ALA A 205 -8.68 -12.46 4.06
N THR A 206 -9.71 -12.84 4.80
CA THR A 206 -10.71 -13.84 4.36
C THR A 206 -11.49 -13.31 3.14
N TRP A 207 -11.93 -12.06 3.19
CA TRP A 207 -12.65 -11.43 2.08
C TRP A 207 -11.78 -11.30 0.83
N ILE A 208 -10.52 -10.94 1.01
CA ILE A 208 -9.54 -10.84 -0.09
C ILE A 208 -9.29 -12.21 -0.71
N GLU A 209 -9.14 -13.26 0.11
CA GLU A 209 -8.96 -14.64 -0.37
C GLU A 209 -10.11 -15.06 -1.28
N GLU A 210 -11.36 -14.92 -0.83
CA GLU A 210 -12.54 -15.30 -1.59
C GLU A 210 -12.67 -14.48 -2.89
N SER A 211 -12.50 -13.16 -2.80
CA SER A 211 -12.55 -12.25 -3.95
C SER A 211 -11.46 -12.58 -4.97
N PHE A 212 -10.24 -12.86 -4.50
CA PHE A 212 -9.13 -13.22 -5.35
C PHE A 212 -9.35 -14.56 -6.08
N GLN A 213 -9.91 -15.55 -5.40
CA GLN A 213 -10.21 -16.84 -6.05
C GLN A 213 -11.23 -16.69 -7.19
N HIS A 214 -12.26 -15.86 -7.01
CA HIS A 214 -13.22 -15.58 -8.08
C HIS A 214 -12.56 -14.81 -9.25
N PHE A 215 -11.77 -13.80 -8.93
CA PHE A 215 -10.99 -13.06 -9.93
C PHE A 215 -10.07 -14.00 -10.72
N TRP A 216 -9.32 -14.87 -10.04
CA TRP A 216 -8.38 -15.79 -10.69
C TRP A 216 -9.06 -16.75 -11.63
N ARG A 217 -10.18 -17.36 -11.21
CA ARG A 217 -10.97 -18.27 -12.09
C ARG A 217 -11.43 -17.59 -13.37
N GLY A 218 -11.64 -16.30 -13.37
CA GLY A 218 -12.04 -15.52 -14.53
C GLY A 218 -10.91 -15.19 -15.51
N ILE A 219 -9.66 -15.40 -15.13
CA ILE A 219 -8.50 -15.04 -15.95
C ILE A 219 -7.54 -16.20 -16.24
N ALA A 220 -7.58 -17.27 -15.44
CA ALA A 220 -6.77 -18.45 -15.64
C ALA A 220 -7.16 -19.18 -16.93
N ILE A 221 -6.19 -19.86 -17.54
CA ILE A 221 -6.52 -20.81 -18.62
C ILE A 221 -7.29 -21.96 -17.99
N SER A 222 -8.50 -22.22 -18.50
CA SER A 222 -9.24 -23.45 -18.18
C SER A 222 -8.68 -24.59 -19.01
N ASP A 223 -8.36 -25.69 -18.36
CA ASP A 223 -8.03 -26.96 -19.03
C ASP A 223 -9.18 -27.46 -19.91
#